data_f5fdfbfc88fb07f296af0377e55acfa6
#
_entry.id   f5fdfbfc88fb07f296af0377e55acfa6
#
_cell.length_a   1.000
_cell.length_b   1.000
_cell.length_c   1.000
_cell.angle_alpha   90.00
_cell.angle_beta   90.00
_cell.angle_gamma   90.00
#
_symmetry.space_group_name_H-M   'P 1'
#
loop_
_entity.id
_entity.type
_entity.pdbx_description
1 polymer ?
#
loop_
_entity_poly.entity_id
_entity_poly.type
_entity_poly.pdbx_seq_one_letter_code
_entity_poly.pdbx_strand_id
1 'polypeptide(L)'
;MAKAKKLKQLSFTMPNRAGLLSEVTAGVLGAKVNINTLCAYELENNAYFMLTVDSNAKAKKALAKLGIETKEEDVVAVEMSNRVGELEKVSKKIADAGININYIYGTTGTGKSSICVFKTSDNTKAIILINK
;
A
#
# COMPACT_ATOMS: atom_id res chain seq x y z
N MET A 1 3.47 2.69 19.84
CA MET A 1 2.05 2.36 19.72
C MET A 1 1.62 2.38 18.26
N ALA A 2 0.85 1.41 17.82
CA ALA A 2 0.42 1.32 16.43
C ALA A 2 -0.89 2.04 16.21
N LYS A 3 -1.01 2.71 15.06
CA LYS A 3 -2.25 3.38 14.66
C LYS A 3 -2.62 2.89 13.26
N ALA A 4 -3.82 2.37 13.14
CA ALA A 4 -4.33 1.84 11.88
C ALA A 4 -5.46 2.70 11.34
N LYS A 5 -5.49 2.87 10.03
CA LYS A 5 -6.57 3.58 9.35
C LYS A 5 -6.89 2.92 8.01
N LYS A 6 -8.12 3.11 7.57
CA LYS A 6 -8.55 2.62 6.26
C LYS A 6 -8.06 3.57 5.17
N LEU A 7 -7.53 3.00 4.11
CA LEU A 7 -7.13 3.75 2.91
C LEU A 7 -7.65 3.06 1.66
N LYS A 8 -7.83 3.83 0.61
CA LYS A 8 -8.07 3.32 -0.74
C LYS A 8 -6.74 3.30 -1.47
N GLN A 9 -6.26 2.12 -1.77
CA GLN A 9 -5.02 1.90 -2.51
C GLN A 9 -5.31 1.80 -3.99
N LEU A 10 -4.45 2.36 -4.82
CA LEU A 10 -4.53 2.17 -6.26
C LEU A 10 -3.72 0.93 -6.63
N SER A 11 -4.33 0.06 -7.44
CA SER A 11 -3.69 -1.16 -7.92
C SER A 11 -3.88 -1.28 -9.42
N PHE A 12 -2.87 -1.76 -10.12
CA PHE A 12 -2.99 -2.06 -11.54
C PHE A 12 -1.96 -3.09 -11.97
N THR A 13 -2.23 -3.69 -13.12
CA THR A 13 -1.38 -4.71 -13.72
C THR A 13 -1.21 -4.37 -15.19
N MET A 14 0.00 -4.55 -15.71
CA MET A 14 0.28 -4.35 -17.12
C MET A 14 1.50 -5.17 -17.53
N PRO A 15 1.70 -5.41 -18.84
CA PRO A 15 2.90 -6.13 -19.27
C PRO A 15 4.15 -5.38 -18.79
N ASN A 16 5.10 -6.12 -18.24
CA ASN A 16 6.33 -5.52 -17.73
C ASN A 16 7.29 -5.20 -18.87
N ARG A 17 8.03 -4.11 -18.70
CA ARG A 17 9.09 -3.71 -19.62
C ARG A 17 10.07 -2.79 -18.92
N ALA A 18 11.25 -2.67 -19.48
CA ALA A 18 12.24 -1.74 -18.94
C ALA A 18 11.71 -0.30 -18.96
N GLY A 19 11.93 0.42 -17.88
CA GLY A 19 11.50 1.82 -17.76
C GLY A 19 10.07 2.03 -17.27
N LEU A 20 9.32 0.95 -17.04
CA LEU A 20 7.92 1.07 -16.63
C LEU A 20 7.75 1.84 -15.32
N LEU A 21 8.56 1.55 -14.32
CA LEU A 21 8.48 2.27 -13.06
C LEU A 21 8.72 3.77 -13.25
N SER A 22 9.70 4.12 -14.09
CA SER A 22 9.98 5.52 -14.41
C SER A 22 8.80 6.20 -15.08
N GLU A 23 8.14 5.53 -16.02
CA GLU A 23 6.97 6.09 -16.70
C GLU A 23 5.81 6.32 -15.73
N VAL A 24 5.55 5.36 -14.86
CA VAL A 24 4.47 5.46 -13.87
C VAL A 24 4.74 6.61 -12.91
N THR A 25 5.94 6.67 -12.35
CA THR A 25 6.27 7.72 -11.38
C THR A 25 6.32 9.09 -12.03
N ALA A 26 6.80 9.19 -13.28
CA ALA A 26 6.78 10.45 -14.01
C ALA A 26 5.36 10.94 -14.28
N GLY A 27 4.45 10.01 -14.60
CA GLY A 27 3.05 10.38 -14.82
C GLY A 27 2.40 10.95 -13.57
N VAL A 28 2.64 10.30 -12.44
CA VAL A 28 2.12 10.74 -11.15
C VAL A 28 2.75 12.07 -10.74
N LEU A 29 4.05 12.23 -10.93
CA LEU A 29 4.76 13.49 -10.68
C LEU A 29 4.18 14.62 -11.50
N GLY A 30 3.88 14.37 -12.78
CA GLY A 30 3.30 15.38 -13.67
C GLY A 30 1.96 15.91 -13.18
N ALA A 31 1.21 15.11 -12.43
CA ALA A 31 -0.05 15.52 -11.81
C ALA A 31 0.17 16.18 -10.44
N LYS A 32 1.41 16.32 -10.00
CA LYS A 32 1.79 16.86 -8.67
C LYS A 32 1.18 16.07 -7.52
N VAL A 33 1.17 14.74 -7.67
CA VAL A 33 0.67 13.81 -6.66
C VAL A 33 1.86 13.16 -5.97
N ASN A 34 1.82 13.10 -4.66
CA ASN A 34 2.86 12.43 -3.89
C ASN A 34 2.52 10.96 -3.71
N ILE A 35 3.51 10.10 -3.92
CA ILE A 35 3.38 8.67 -3.67
C ILE A 35 3.84 8.43 -2.22
N ASN A 36 2.93 7.94 -1.39
CA ASN A 36 3.22 7.69 0.02
C ASN A 36 3.78 6.29 0.25
N THR A 37 3.22 5.29 -0.43
CA THR A 37 3.73 3.92 -0.38
C THR A 37 3.66 3.32 -1.77
N LEU A 38 4.56 2.39 -2.04
CA LEU A 38 4.63 1.72 -3.34
C LEU A 38 5.14 0.30 -3.16
N CYS A 39 4.46 -0.64 -3.81
CA CYS A 39 4.96 -1.99 -3.99
C CYS A 39 4.77 -2.36 -5.46
N ALA A 40 5.84 -2.78 -6.10
CA ALA A 40 5.77 -3.20 -7.51
C ALA A 40 6.62 -4.45 -7.69
N TYR A 41 6.09 -5.40 -8.45
CA TYR A 41 6.81 -6.65 -8.70
C TYR A 41 6.37 -7.24 -10.03
N GLU A 42 7.19 -8.14 -10.55
CA GLU A 42 6.89 -8.89 -11.77
C GLU A 42 6.48 -10.30 -11.41
N LEU A 43 5.44 -10.78 -12.07
CA LEU A 43 5.03 -12.18 -12.03
C LEU A 43 4.55 -12.57 -13.42
N GLU A 44 5.17 -13.61 -14.01
CA GLU A 44 4.79 -14.13 -15.32
C GLU A 44 4.72 -13.05 -16.41
N ASN A 45 5.76 -12.20 -16.47
CA ASN A 45 5.92 -11.12 -17.44
C ASN A 45 4.95 -9.94 -17.25
N ASN A 46 4.15 -9.95 -16.21
CA ASN A 46 3.27 -8.83 -15.88
C ASN A 46 3.82 -8.09 -14.66
N ALA A 47 3.71 -6.78 -14.69
CA ALA A 47 4.06 -5.94 -13.55
C ALA A 47 2.80 -5.65 -12.75
N TYR A 48 2.89 -5.81 -11.44
CA TYR A 48 1.82 -5.53 -10.49
C TYR A 48 2.23 -4.33 -9.65
N PHE A 49 1.39 -3.32 -9.62
CA PHE A 49 1.65 -2.11 -8.85
C PHE A 49 0.57 -1.90 -7.80
N MET A 50 1.01 -1.54 -6.59
CA MET A 50 0.14 -1.14 -5.49
C MET A 50 0.73 0.13 -4.91
N LEU A 51 -0.06 1.21 -4.88
CA LEU A 51 0.44 2.47 -4.34
C LEU A 51 -0.65 3.24 -3.61
N THR A 52 -0.23 3.96 -2.57
CA THR A 52 -1.09 4.93 -1.91
C THR A 52 -0.54 6.31 -2.21
N VAL A 53 -1.44 7.23 -2.48
CA VAL A 53 -1.11 8.58 -2.92
C VAL A 53 -1.95 9.59 -2.14
N ASP A 54 -1.56 10.86 -2.20
CA ASP A 54 -2.31 11.90 -1.52
C ASP A 54 -3.58 12.33 -2.25
N SER A 55 -3.73 11.98 -3.53
CA SER A 55 -4.95 12.23 -4.30
C SER A 55 -5.18 11.12 -5.32
N ASN A 56 -6.08 10.20 -4.99
CA ASN A 56 -6.43 9.10 -5.89
C ASN A 56 -7.03 9.62 -7.20
N ALA A 57 -7.89 10.63 -7.13
CA ALA A 57 -8.54 11.17 -8.33
C ALA A 57 -7.53 11.69 -9.33
N LYS A 58 -6.53 12.45 -8.88
CA LYS A 58 -5.50 13.00 -9.76
C LYS A 58 -4.59 11.91 -10.31
N ALA A 59 -4.21 10.96 -9.46
CA ALA A 59 -3.35 9.86 -9.86
C ALA A 59 -4.03 8.96 -10.89
N LYS A 60 -5.28 8.60 -10.67
CA LYS A 60 -6.06 7.79 -11.62
C LYS A 60 -6.15 8.47 -12.98
N LYS A 61 -6.40 9.78 -13.00
CA LYS A 61 -6.50 10.55 -14.23
C LYS A 61 -5.16 10.58 -14.97
N ALA A 62 -4.06 10.79 -14.23
CA ALA A 62 -2.73 10.81 -14.83
C ALA A 62 -2.35 9.46 -15.42
N LEU A 63 -2.64 8.37 -14.70
CA LEU A 63 -2.33 7.03 -15.17
C LEU A 63 -3.22 6.62 -16.35
N ALA A 64 -4.46 7.09 -16.39
CA ALA A 64 -5.35 6.84 -17.52
C ALA A 64 -4.79 7.44 -18.82
N LYS A 65 -4.08 8.56 -18.75
CA LYS A 65 -3.42 9.16 -19.90
C LYS A 65 -2.31 8.27 -20.45
N LEU A 66 -1.76 7.39 -19.64
CA LEU A 66 -0.74 6.42 -20.05
C LEU A 66 -1.36 5.10 -20.51
N GLY A 67 -2.69 5.04 -20.60
CA GLY A 67 -3.39 3.83 -20.96
C GLY A 67 -3.51 2.83 -19.82
N ILE A 68 -3.31 3.26 -18.58
CA ILE A 68 -3.35 2.39 -17.41
C ILE A 68 -4.70 2.49 -16.71
N GLU A 69 -5.39 1.35 -16.60
CA GLU A 69 -6.63 1.25 -15.86
C GLU A 69 -6.33 0.87 -14.42
N THR A 70 -6.75 1.69 -13.47
CA THR A 70 -6.49 1.46 -12.05
C THR A 70 -7.73 1.00 -11.33
N LYS A 71 -7.52 0.21 -10.27
CA LYS A 71 -8.56 -0.22 -9.34
C LYS A 71 -8.28 0.39 -7.99
N GLU A 72 -9.33 0.67 -7.23
CA GLU A 72 -9.18 1.07 -5.84
C GLU A 72 -9.49 -0.11 -4.95
N GLU A 73 -8.59 -0.38 -4.00
CA GLU A 73 -8.76 -1.46 -3.03
C GLU A 73 -8.73 -0.91 -1.63
N ASP A 74 -9.61 -1.43 -0.76
CA ASP A 74 -9.57 -1.09 0.65
C ASP A 74 -8.38 -1.80 1.30
N VAL A 75 -7.55 -1.03 1.99
CA VAL A 75 -6.39 -1.56 2.72
C VAL A 75 -6.33 -0.91 4.10
N VAL A 76 -5.51 -1.49 4.97
CA VAL A 76 -5.24 -0.96 6.30
C VAL A 76 -3.82 -0.41 6.30
N ALA A 77 -3.68 0.88 6.54
CA ALA A 77 -2.37 1.49 6.72
C ALA A 77 -2.07 1.57 8.21
N VAL A 78 -0.95 1.02 8.62
CA VAL A 78 -0.56 0.97 10.03
C VAL A 78 0.74 1.73 10.22
N GLU A 79 0.68 2.77 11.02
CA GLU A 79 1.87 3.48 11.47
C GLU A 79 2.26 2.93 12.84
N MET A 80 3.51 2.55 13.01
CA MET A 80 4.01 1.98 14.25
C MET A 80 5.42 2.50 14.55
N SER A 81 5.85 2.42 15.79
CA SER A 81 7.21 2.83 16.11
C SER A 81 8.19 1.85 15.47
N ASN A 82 9.32 2.38 15.03
CA ASN A 82 10.36 1.57 14.37
C ASN A 82 11.26 0.94 15.45
N ARG A 83 10.70 -0.04 16.15
CA ARG A 83 11.40 -0.78 17.21
C ARG A 83 11.25 -2.27 17.04
N VAL A 84 12.18 -2.99 17.64
CA VAL A 84 12.14 -4.47 17.64
C VAL A 84 10.83 -4.94 18.25
N GLY A 85 10.15 -5.84 17.54
CA GLY A 85 8.93 -6.47 18.04
C GLY A 85 7.62 -5.76 17.74
N GLU A 86 7.65 -4.55 17.16
CA GLU A 86 6.41 -3.82 16.92
C GLU A 86 5.53 -4.48 15.86
N LEU A 87 6.13 -4.95 14.78
CA LEU A 87 5.37 -5.65 13.75
C LEU A 87 4.77 -6.94 14.28
N GLU A 88 5.49 -7.66 15.13
CA GLU A 88 4.98 -8.89 15.73
C GLU A 88 3.75 -8.62 16.58
N LYS A 89 3.73 -7.53 17.35
CA LYS A 89 2.56 -7.17 18.15
C LYS A 89 1.31 -6.95 17.30
N VAL A 90 1.48 -6.26 16.18
CA VAL A 90 0.36 -6.02 15.24
C VAL A 90 -0.08 -7.34 14.61
N SER A 91 0.86 -8.13 14.14
CA SER A 91 0.58 -9.42 13.49
C SER A 91 -0.15 -10.37 14.43
N LYS A 92 0.25 -10.39 15.70
CA LYS A 92 -0.38 -11.26 16.71
C LYS A 92 -1.83 -10.86 16.95
N LYS A 93 -2.13 -9.57 17.04
CA LYS A 93 -3.51 -9.11 17.20
C LYS A 93 -4.41 -9.59 16.06
N ILE A 94 -3.90 -9.53 14.84
CA ILE A 94 -4.62 -9.99 13.66
C ILE A 94 -4.80 -11.51 13.69
N ALA A 95 -3.74 -12.22 14.02
CA ALA A 95 -3.76 -13.70 14.07
C ALA A 95 -4.70 -14.22 15.15
N ASP A 96 -4.66 -13.62 16.35
CA ASP A 96 -5.50 -14.06 17.46
C ASP A 96 -6.99 -13.88 17.17
N ALA A 97 -7.35 -12.99 16.27
CA ALA A 97 -8.73 -12.78 15.85
C ALA A 97 -9.14 -13.66 14.66
N GLY A 98 -8.23 -14.53 14.19
CA GLY A 98 -8.52 -15.40 13.05
C GLY A 98 -8.62 -14.67 11.71
N ILE A 99 -8.08 -13.47 11.62
CA ILE A 99 -8.12 -12.68 10.38
C ILE A 99 -6.95 -13.08 9.50
N ASN A 100 -7.24 -13.41 8.24
CA ASN A 100 -6.22 -13.76 7.27
C ASN A 100 -5.62 -12.52 6.63
N ILE A 101 -4.31 -12.53 6.41
CA ILE A 101 -3.62 -11.46 5.70
C ILE A 101 -3.41 -11.89 4.26
N ASN A 102 -3.98 -11.15 3.32
CA ASN A 102 -3.84 -11.43 1.90
C ASN A 102 -2.48 -10.98 1.40
N TYR A 103 -2.03 -9.81 1.83
CA TYR A 103 -0.68 -9.34 1.58
C TYR A 103 -0.32 -8.22 2.55
N ILE A 104 0.96 -8.00 2.67
CA ILE A 104 1.54 -6.90 3.45
C ILE A 104 2.75 -6.37 2.72
N TYR A 105 2.92 -5.07 2.75
CA TYR A 105 4.20 -4.47 2.41
C TYR A 105 4.44 -3.29 3.33
N GLY A 106 5.70 -2.94 3.50
CA GLY A 106 6.01 -1.89 4.42
C GLY A 106 7.35 -1.25 4.11
N THR A 107 7.58 -0.12 4.73
CA THR A 107 8.82 0.59 4.60
C THR A 107 9.24 1.13 5.95
N THR A 108 10.55 1.14 6.16
CA THR A 108 11.14 1.77 7.32
C THR A 108 12.43 2.45 6.87
N GLY A 109 12.73 3.55 7.48
CA GLY A 109 13.98 4.24 7.26
C GLY A 109 14.73 4.31 8.58
N THR A 110 15.51 5.35 8.75
CA THR A 110 16.22 5.62 9.99
C THR A 110 15.35 6.40 10.98
N GLY A 111 14.10 6.67 10.62
CA GLY A 111 13.18 7.44 11.44
C GLY A 111 12.62 6.64 12.61
N LYS A 112 11.80 7.33 13.42
CA LYS A 112 11.20 6.76 14.63
C LYS A 112 9.96 5.90 14.34
N SER A 113 9.39 6.02 13.16
CA SER A 113 8.19 5.28 12.80
C SER A 113 8.35 4.56 11.48
N SER A 114 7.54 3.54 11.29
CA SER A 114 7.45 2.79 10.04
C SER A 114 5.98 2.67 9.65
N ILE A 115 5.74 2.42 8.36
CA ILE A 115 4.40 2.26 7.82
C ILE A 115 4.31 0.92 7.13
N CYS A 116 3.25 0.16 7.43
CA CYS A 116 2.91 -1.07 6.72
C CYS A 116 1.51 -0.94 6.16
N VAL A 117 1.30 -1.55 5.00
CA VAL A 117 0.00 -1.63 4.36
C VAL A 117 -0.42 -3.08 4.33
N PHE A 118 -1.61 -3.37 4.86
CA PHE A 118 -2.15 -4.73 4.92
C PHE A 118 -3.44 -4.79 4.11
N LYS A 119 -3.62 -5.88 3.40
CA LYS A 119 -4.94 -6.27 2.92
C LYS A 119 -5.32 -7.54 3.66
N THR A 120 -6.47 -7.53 4.32
CA THR A 120 -6.89 -8.64 5.17
C THR A 120 -8.29 -9.11 4.81
N SER A 121 -8.69 -10.25 5.36
CA SER A 121 -10.03 -10.78 5.18
C SER A 121 -11.10 -9.96 5.91
N ASP A 122 -10.71 -9.10 6.86
CA ASP A 122 -11.63 -8.24 7.60
C ASP A 122 -10.90 -6.97 8.06
N ASN A 123 -10.77 -6.01 7.15
CA ASN A 123 -10.05 -4.77 7.42
C ASN A 123 -10.67 -3.96 8.57
N THR A 124 -11.98 -3.92 8.64
CA THR A 124 -12.69 -3.16 9.68
C THR A 124 -12.33 -3.67 11.06
N LYS A 125 -12.38 -4.99 11.24
CA LYS A 125 -12.04 -5.61 12.52
C LYS A 125 -10.56 -5.44 12.85
N ALA A 126 -9.71 -5.58 11.84
CA ALA A 126 -8.25 -5.42 12.03
C ALA A 126 -7.93 -4.02 12.54
N ILE A 127 -8.55 -2.99 11.98
CA ILE A 127 -8.33 -1.60 12.41
C ILE A 127 -8.71 -1.42 13.88
N ILE A 128 -9.88 -1.93 14.27
CA ILE A 128 -10.36 -1.82 15.65
C ILE A 128 -9.36 -2.48 16.62
N LEU A 129 -8.90 -3.67 16.27
CA LEU A 129 -7.99 -4.43 17.13
C LEU A 129 -6.61 -3.78 17.26
N ILE A 130 -6.09 -3.26 16.17
CA ILE A 130 -4.79 -2.59 16.19
C ILE A 130 -4.83 -1.32 17.02
N ASN A 131 -5.92 -0.59 16.95
CA ASN A 131 -6.07 0.71 17.63
C ASN A 131 -6.43 0.59 19.12
N LYS A 132 -6.68 -0.61 19.60
CA LYS A 132 -7.00 -0.80 21.02
C LYS A 132 -5.83 -0.55 21.95
#